data_fdc7687c4c1c1c37618186a90acd2a08
#
_entry.id   fdc7687c4c1c1c37618186a90acd2a08
#
_cell.length_a   1.000
_cell.length_b   1.000
_cell.length_c   1.000
_cell.angle_alpha   90.00
_cell.angle_beta   90.00
_cell.angle_gamma   90.00
#
_symmetry.space_group_name_H-M   'P 1'
#
loop_
_entity.id
_entity.type
_entity.pdbx_description
1 polymer ?
#
loop_
_entity_poly.entity_id
_entity_poly.type
_entity_poly.pdbx_seq_one_letter_code
_entity_poly.pdbx_strand_id
1 'polypeptide(L)'
;MIASVDGFNETLVAQGKPIIGMGAGVNTGQTLIGNIGSKHRFGYDVLGDSVSTAARLEGQTKSYGVLLIIGPETARLVEDEYFVIRLDNIAVKGKTVGLDIYTVLTSPEHPYTLFRETHNKMFTHYQAQQWKDAAMLCDSLKGSFDGELDYYYEMMIQRIAEYELRNKLPRDWDGVYRPTSK
;
A
#
# COMPACT_ATOMS: atom_id res chain seq x y z
N MET A 1 -2.05 7.79 -16.07
CA MET A 1 -2.66 8.66 -15.05
C MET A 1 -1.59 9.23 -14.10
N ILE A 2 -0.76 8.44 -13.41
CA ILE A 2 0.32 8.95 -12.55
C ILE A 2 1.25 9.85 -13.35
N ALA A 3 1.87 9.36 -14.44
CA ALA A 3 2.74 10.16 -15.31
C ALA A 3 2.07 11.44 -15.86
N SER A 4 0.75 11.43 -16.03
CA SER A 4 0.01 12.63 -16.48
C SER A 4 -0.08 13.68 -15.36
N VAL A 5 -0.16 13.25 -14.12
CA VAL A 5 -0.14 14.18 -12.96
C VAL A 5 1.26 14.76 -12.77
N ASP A 6 2.30 13.98 -12.98
CA ASP A 6 3.68 14.45 -12.90
C ASP A 6 3.95 15.55 -13.94
N GLY A 7 3.60 15.33 -15.21
CA GLY A 7 3.71 16.34 -16.26
C GLY A 7 2.84 17.59 -16.01
N PHE A 8 1.67 17.43 -15.35
CA PHE A 8 0.87 18.56 -14.95
C PHE A 8 1.51 19.33 -13.79
N ASN A 9 2.11 18.64 -12.83
CA ASN A 9 2.82 19.24 -11.71
C ASN A 9 4.03 20.07 -12.17
N GLU A 10 4.77 19.63 -13.21
CA GLU A 10 5.82 20.47 -13.82
C GLU A 10 5.27 21.81 -14.29
N THR A 11 4.10 21.80 -14.91
CA THR A 11 3.42 23.02 -15.36
C THR A 11 2.99 23.91 -14.17
N LEU A 12 2.52 23.31 -13.08
CA LEU A 12 2.15 24.05 -11.86
C LEU A 12 3.37 24.69 -11.20
N VAL A 13 4.47 23.97 -11.11
CA VAL A 13 5.74 24.48 -10.57
C VAL A 13 6.24 25.66 -11.39
N ALA A 14 6.22 25.55 -12.73
CA ALA A 14 6.59 26.66 -13.62
C ALA A 14 5.72 27.91 -13.47
N GLN A 15 4.48 27.75 -12.96
CA GLN A 15 3.54 28.85 -12.66
C GLN A 15 3.61 29.32 -11.20
N GLY A 16 4.52 28.79 -10.37
CA GLY A 16 4.60 29.10 -8.94
C GLY A 16 3.40 28.60 -8.13
N LYS A 17 2.67 27.59 -8.63
CA LYS A 17 1.51 27.01 -7.99
C LYS A 17 1.88 25.75 -7.19
N PRO A 18 1.11 25.39 -6.14
CA PRO A 18 1.33 24.14 -5.41
C PRO A 18 1.07 22.92 -6.29
N ILE A 19 1.86 21.88 -6.10
CA ILE A 19 1.69 20.60 -6.77
C ILE A 19 0.45 19.85 -6.25
N ILE A 20 -0.11 18.98 -7.06
CA ILE A 20 -1.22 18.10 -6.72
C ILE A 20 -0.67 16.72 -6.39
N GLY A 21 -1.05 16.19 -5.22
CA GLY A 21 -0.81 14.78 -4.88
C GLY A 21 -1.95 13.90 -5.36
N MET A 22 -1.63 12.69 -5.77
CA MET A 22 -2.62 11.67 -6.17
C MET A 22 -2.31 10.35 -5.49
N GLY A 23 -3.37 9.67 -5.02
CA GLY A 23 -3.32 8.27 -4.62
C GLY A 23 -4.32 7.46 -5.44
N ALA A 24 -4.02 6.19 -5.70
CA ALA A 24 -4.92 5.26 -6.37
C ALA A 24 -5.04 3.95 -5.58
N GLY A 25 -6.27 3.46 -5.43
CA GLY A 25 -6.57 2.15 -4.87
C GLY A 25 -7.28 1.29 -5.89
N VAL A 26 -6.74 0.11 -6.18
CA VAL A 26 -7.36 -0.84 -7.13
C VAL A 26 -7.61 -2.17 -6.44
N ASN A 27 -8.83 -2.67 -6.58
CA ASN A 27 -9.18 -3.96 -6.01
C ASN A 27 -10.13 -4.74 -6.94
N THR A 28 -9.82 -5.99 -7.17
CA THR A 28 -10.62 -6.90 -7.98
C THR A 28 -11.59 -7.68 -7.11
N GLY A 29 -12.82 -7.84 -7.58
CA GLY A 29 -13.84 -8.65 -6.90
C GLY A 29 -15.24 -8.41 -7.46
N GLN A 30 -16.20 -9.16 -6.94
CA GLN A 30 -17.59 -9.04 -7.38
C GLN A 30 -18.20 -7.70 -6.97
N THR A 31 -18.88 -7.08 -7.91
CA THR A 31 -19.58 -5.81 -7.73
C THR A 31 -20.96 -5.85 -8.35
N LEU A 32 -21.89 -5.12 -7.76
CA LEU A 32 -23.21 -4.85 -8.32
C LEU A 32 -23.17 -3.49 -9.00
N ILE A 33 -23.46 -3.47 -10.30
CA ILE A 33 -23.47 -2.24 -11.10
C ILE A 33 -24.90 -2.02 -11.61
N GLY A 34 -25.41 -0.82 -11.45
CA GLY A 34 -26.75 -0.48 -11.96
C GLY A 34 -27.28 0.86 -11.47
N ASN A 35 -28.51 1.12 -11.83
CA ASN A 35 -29.23 2.27 -11.33
C ASN A 35 -29.65 2.05 -9.88
N ILE A 36 -29.05 2.79 -8.98
CA ILE A 36 -29.25 2.69 -7.54
C ILE A 36 -29.86 4.00 -7.06
N GLY A 37 -30.94 3.89 -6.27
CA GLY A 37 -31.59 5.07 -5.73
C GLY A 37 -33.06 4.86 -5.39
N SER A 38 -33.73 5.96 -5.03
CA SER A 38 -35.14 6.01 -4.75
C SER A 38 -35.94 6.47 -5.99
N LYS A 39 -37.29 6.39 -5.94
CA LYS A 39 -38.17 6.85 -7.02
C LYS A 39 -37.92 8.30 -7.50
N HIS A 40 -37.22 9.12 -6.70
CA HIS A 40 -36.98 10.52 -6.99
C HIS A 40 -35.48 10.87 -7.21
N ARG A 41 -34.57 9.89 -7.04
CA ARG A 41 -33.13 10.12 -7.18
C ARG A 41 -32.46 8.83 -7.64
N PHE A 42 -32.14 8.75 -8.92
CA PHE A 42 -31.42 7.64 -9.51
C PHE A 42 -29.99 8.07 -9.82
N GLY A 43 -29.02 7.20 -9.50
CA GLY A 43 -27.66 7.31 -9.96
C GLY A 43 -27.19 5.96 -10.49
N TYR A 44 -26.46 5.95 -11.58
CA TYR A 44 -25.75 4.77 -12.01
C TYR A 44 -24.51 4.63 -11.12
N ASP A 45 -24.46 3.60 -10.33
CA ASP A 45 -23.46 3.43 -9.28
C ASP A 45 -22.99 1.99 -9.15
N VAL A 46 -21.95 1.79 -8.39
CA VAL A 46 -21.31 0.49 -8.14
C VAL A 46 -21.33 0.20 -6.65
N LEU A 47 -21.90 -0.93 -6.27
CA LEU A 47 -21.92 -1.40 -4.88
C LEU A 47 -21.16 -2.71 -4.74
N GLY A 48 -20.49 -2.88 -3.61
CA GLY A 48 -19.82 -4.12 -3.25
C GLY A 48 -18.67 -3.91 -2.29
N ASP A 49 -18.31 -4.99 -1.63
CA ASP A 49 -17.20 -5.03 -0.69
C ASP A 49 -15.88 -4.71 -1.39
N SER A 50 -15.76 -5.12 -2.64
CA SER A 50 -14.61 -4.83 -3.50
C SER A 50 -14.44 -3.33 -3.75
N VAL A 51 -15.54 -2.60 -3.98
CA VAL A 51 -15.52 -1.14 -4.19
C VAL A 51 -15.11 -0.42 -2.92
N SER A 52 -15.71 -0.79 -1.79
CA SER A 52 -15.36 -0.23 -0.48
C SER A 52 -13.90 -0.50 -0.12
N THR A 53 -13.37 -1.67 -0.49
CA THR A 53 -11.96 -2.03 -0.29
C THR A 53 -11.06 -1.14 -1.14
N ALA A 54 -11.35 -0.94 -2.43
CA ALA A 54 -10.57 -0.06 -3.30
C ALA A 54 -10.46 1.37 -2.74
N ALA A 55 -11.58 1.95 -2.28
CA ALA A 55 -11.60 3.27 -1.67
C ALA A 55 -10.75 3.34 -0.38
N ARG A 56 -10.71 2.26 0.41
CA ARG A 56 -9.86 2.20 1.61
C ARG A 56 -8.39 2.04 1.27
N LEU A 57 -8.04 1.31 0.21
CA LEU A 57 -6.68 1.18 -0.28
C LEU A 57 -6.15 2.52 -0.78
N GLU A 58 -6.98 3.28 -1.51
CA GLU A 58 -6.63 4.65 -1.92
C GLU A 58 -6.28 5.50 -0.69
N GLY A 59 -7.14 5.52 0.33
CA GLY A 59 -6.90 6.29 1.55
C GLY A 59 -5.62 5.89 2.33
N GLN A 60 -5.04 4.71 2.08
CA GLN A 60 -3.78 4.28 2.70
C GLN A 60 -2.54 4.73 1.92
N THR A 61 -2.66 5.14 0.67
CA THR A 61 -1.51 5.48 -0.18
C THR A 61 -0.59 6.51 0.47
N LYS A 62 -1.16 7.54 1.08
CA LYS A 62 -0.40 8.57 1.79
C LYS A 62 0.36 8.02 3.01
N SER A 63 -0.24 7.11 3.76
CA SER A 63 0.38 6.54 4.96
C SER A 63 1.57 5.64 4.63
N TYR A 64 1.52 4.98 3.47
CA TYR A 64 2.60 4.12 2.97
C TYR A 64 3.58 4.85 2.04
N GLY A 65 3.33 6.10 1.69
CA GLY A 65 4.17 6.89 0.80
C GLY A 65 4.23 6.36 -0.64
N VAL A 66 3.18 5.70 -1.10
CA VAL A 66 3.08 5.15 -2.46
C VAL A 66 1.91 5.75 -3.22
N LEU A 67 2.01 5.83 -4.53
CA LEU A 67 0.95 6.40 -5.38
C LEU A 67 -0.16 5.40 -5.71
N LEU A 68 0.13 4.10 -5.62
CA LEU A 68 -0.81 3.03 -5.96
C LEU A 68 -0.78 1.95 -4.88
N ILE A 69 -1.95 1.56 -4.40
CA ILE A 69 -2.11 0.33 -3.60
C ILE A 69 -3.13 -0.57 -4.29
N ILE A 70 -2.78 -1.84 -4.44
CA ILE A 70 -3.64 -2.86 -5.03
C ILE A 70 -3.96 -3.96 -4.02
N GLY A 71 -5.15 -4.52 -4.14
CA GLY A 71 -5.59 -5.66 -3.33
C GLY A 71 -5.01 -6.99 -3.82
N PRO A 72 -5.13 -8.08 -3.03
CA PRO A 72 -4.46 -9.36 -3.29
C PRO A 72 -4.89 -10.02 -4.60
N GLU A 73 -6.17 -9.97 -4.95
CA GLU A 73 -6.62 -10.56 -6.21
C GLU A 73 -6.15 -9.76 -7.43
N THR A 74 -6.09 -8.43 -7.32
CA THR A 74 -5.47 -7.60 -8.36
C THR A 74 -3.99 -7.93 -8.50
N ALA A 75 -3.26 -8.04 -7.39
CA ALA A 75 -1.84 -8.39 -7.38
C ALA A 75 -1.59 -9.70 -8.13
N ARG A 76 -2.34 -10.75 -7.79
CA ARG A 76 -2.27 -12.08 -8.44
C ARG A 76 -2.52 -12.03 -9.95
N LEU A 77 -3.42 -11.15 -10.41
CA LEU A 77 -3.76 -11.05 -11.83
C LEU A 77 -2.72 -10.31 -12.67
N VAL A 78 -1.86 -9.51 -12.03
CA VAL A 78 -0.90 -8.65 -12.74
C VAL A 78 0.56 -8.98 -12.45
N GLU A 79 0.86 -9.94 -11.55
CA GLU A 79 2.23 -10.25 -11.12
C GLU A 79 3.14 -10.81 -12.21
N ASP A 80 2.58 -11.37 -13.29
CA ASP A 80 3.32 -11.85 -14.44
C ASP A 80 3.77 -10.71 -15.38
N GLU A 81 3.08 -9.56 -15.33
CA GLU A 81 3.35 -8.41 -16.21
C GLU A 81 4.06 -7.26 -15.47
N TYR A 82 3.87 -7.17 -14.16
CA TYR A 82 4.35 -6.06 -13.35
C TYR A 82 5.16 -6.52 -12.14
N PHE A 83 6.07 -5.69 -11.71
CA PHE A 83 6.82 -5.97 -10.49
C PHE A 83 6.00 -5.56 -9.25
N VAL A 84 5.25 -6.53 -8.74
CA VAL A 84 4.37 -6.37 -7.58
C VAL A 84 5.14 -6.63 -6.29
N ILE A 85 5.02 -5.73 -5.32
CA ILE A 85 5.63 -5.81 -3.99
C ILE A 85 4.54 -5.73 -2.92
N ARG A 86 4.60 -6.66 -1.95
CA ARG A 86 3.73 -6.64 -0.78
C ARG A 86 4.16 -5.51 0.16
N LEU A 87 3.22 -4.66 0.56
CA LEU A 87 3.48 -3.58 1.51
C LEU A 87 3.18 -3.97 2.95
N ASP A 88 2.06 -4.67 3.19
CA ASP A 88 1.62 -4.98 4.55
C ASP A 88 0.48 -6.00 4.57
N ASN A 89 0.09 -6.42 5.78
CA ASN A 89 -1.19 -7.02 6.07
C ASN A 89 -1.95 -6.10 7.03
N ILE A 90 -3.05 -5.50 6.60
CA ILE A 90 -3.78 -4.49 7.36
C ILE A 90 -5.19 -4.92 7.73
N ALA A 91 -5.63 -4.57 8.95
CA ALA A 91 -7.03 -4.66 9.31
C ALA A 91 -7.81 -3.52 8.65
N VAL A 92 -8.68 -3.88 7.72
CA VAL A 92 -9.58 -2.92 7.09
C VAL A 92 -10.80 -2.73 8.01
N LYS A 93 -11.17 -1.48 8.26
CA LYS A 93 -12.30 -1.15 9.17
C LYS A 93 -13.56 -1.96 8.80
N GLY A 94 -14.07 -2.71 9.78
CA GLY A 94 -15.26 -3.57 9.61
C GLY A 94 -14.93 -5.00 9.15
N LYS A 95 -13.66 -5.38 8.99
CA LYS A 95 -13.23 -6.76 8.77
C LYS A 95 -12.35 -7.23 9.93
N THR A 96 -12.56 -8.46 10.37
CA THR A 96 -11.76 -9.11 11.43
C THR A 96 -10.48 -9.72 10.85
N VAL A 97 -10.47 -10.05 9.57
CA VAL A 97 -9.35 -10.68 8.87
C VAL A 97 -8.49 -9.60 8.23
N GLY A 98 -7.18 -9.70 8.38
CA GLY A 98 -6.22 -8.84 7.72
C GLY A 98 -6.28 -8.98 6.18
N LEU A 99 -6.01 -7.89 5.49
CA LEU A 99 -5.93 -7.83 4.04
C LEU A 99 -4.48 -7.54 3.63
N ASP A 100 -3.89 -8.42 2.83
CA ASP A 100 -2.61 -8.13 2.20
C ASP A 100 -2.77 -7.03 1.17
N ILE A 101 -1.88 -6.05 1.24
CA ILE A 101 -1.83 -4.92 0.32
C ILE A 101 -0.50 -4.87 -0.40
N TYR A 102 -0.54 -4.43 -1.64
CA TYR A 102 0.61 -4.45 -2.55
C TYR A 102 0.73 -3.12 -3.28
N THR A 103 1.93 -2.86 -3.81
CA THR A 103 2.18 -1.81 -4.80
C THR A 103 2.85 -2.38 -6.03
N VAL A 104 2.95 -1.57 -7.07
CA VAL A 104 3.64 -1.89 -8.32
C VAL A 104 4.80 -0.91 -8.47
N LEU A 105 6.01 -1.42 -8.66
CA LEU A 105 7.19 -0.59 -8.95
C LEU A 105 7.34 -0.39 -10.45
N THR A 106 7.70 0.81 -10.82
CA THR A 106 7.70 1.26 -12.22
C THR A 106 9.08 1.27 -12.87
N SER A 107 10.15 1.20 -12.07
CA SER A 107 11.51 1.24 -12.59
C SER A 107 11.95 -0.12 -13.18
N PRO A 108 12.38 -0.19 -14.45
CA PRO A 108 12.65 -1.46 -15.13
C PRO A 108 14.06 -2.05 -14.93
N GLU A 109 14.97 -1.42 -14.17
CA GLU A 109 16.41 -1.68 -14.29
C GLU A 109 17.10 -2.41 -13.14
N HIS A 110 16.37 -3.09 -12.25
CA HIS A 110 17.00 -3.72 -11.08
C HIS A 110 16.88 -5.25 -11.06
N PRO A 111 17.79 -5.95 -10.35
CA PRO A 111 17.70 -7.39 -10.12
C PRO A 111 16.52 -7.71 -9.18
N TYR A 112 15.35 -7.73 -9.73
CA TYR A 112 14.07 -7.93 -9.03
C TYR A 112 14.06 -9.11 -8.06
N THR A 113 14.77 -10.20 -8.39
CA THR A 113 14.79 -11.41 -7.59
C THR A 113 15.41 -11.17 -6.22
N LEU A 114 16.63 -10.62 -6.17
CA LEU A 114 17.32 -10.37 -4.90
C LEU A 114 16.58 -9.37 -4.03
N PHE A 115 16.05 -8.31 -4.64
CA PHE A 115 15.25 -7.33 -3.92
C PHE A 115 13.99 -7.98 -3.31
N ARG A 116 13.23 -8.74 -4.10
CA ARG A 116 12.02 -9.43 -3.65
C ARG A 116 12.32 -10.43 -2.52
N GLU A 117 13.40 -11.18 -2.62
CA GLU A 117 13.84 -12.10 -1.58
C GLU A 117 14.17 -11.37 -0.28
N THR A 118 14.93 -10.28 -0.36
CA THR A 118 15.30 -9.46 0.80
C THR A 118 14.08 -8.81 1.44
N HIS A 119 13.17 -8.28 0.62
CA HIS A 119 11.92 -7.69 1.07
C HIS A 119 11.00 -8.73 1.75
N ASN A 120 10.84 -9.91 1.17
CA ASN A 120 10.07 -10.99 1.77
C ASN A 120 10.70 -11.48 3.09
N LYS A 121 12.02 -11.53 3.15
CA LYS A 121 12.74 -11.88 4.37
C LYS A 121 12.53 -10.84 5.47
N MET A 122 12.49 -9.56 5.12
CA MET A 122 12.12 -8.48 6.04
C MET A 122 10.73 -8.73 6.66
N PHE A 123 9.74 -9.07 5.84
CA PHE A 123 8.40 -9.42 6.34
C PHE A 123 8.40 -10.64 7.24
N THR A 124 9.18 -11.67 6.91
CA THR A 124 9.31 -12.87 7.75
C THR A 124 9.83 -12.51 9.13
N HIS A 125 10.89 -11.69 9.21
CA HIS A 125 11.44 -11.21 10.49
C HIS A 125 10.44 -10.32 11.23
N TYR A 126 9.75 -9.40 10.52
CA TYR A 126 8.73 -8.54 11.11
C TYR A 126 7.60 -9.36 11.75
N GLN A 127 7.06 -10.35 11.04
CA GLN A 127 6.01 -11.23 11.56
C GLN A 127 6.49 -12.10 12.73
N ALA A 128 7.76 -12.51 12.72
CA ALA A 128 8.38 -13.25 13.81
C ALA A 128 8.80 -12.37 15.00
N GLN A 129 8.51 -11.05 14.96
CA GLN A 129 8.91 -10.07 15.97
C GLN A 129 10.44 -9.97 16.16
N GLN A 130 11.20 -10.32 15.14
CA GLN A 130 12.65 -10.16 15.08
C GLN A 130 12.99 -8.74 14.63
N TRP A 131 12.73 -7.78 15.52
CA TRP A 131 12.69 -6.36 15.21
C TRP A 131 13.99 -5.81 14.64
N LYS A 132 15.12 -6.19 15.22
CA LYS A 132 16.45 -5.72 14.76
C LYS A 132 16.74 -6.20 13.33
N ASP A 133 16.45 -7.47 13.05
CA ASP A 133 16.71 -8.04 11.72
C ASP A 133 15.79 -7.42 10.68
N ALA A 134 14.50 -7.24 11.03
CA ALA A 134 13.54 -6.57 10.15
C ALA A 134 13.97 -5.12 9.84
N ALA A 135 14.34 -4.34 10.85
CA ALA A 135 14.77 -2.95 10.67
C ALA A 135 16.06 -2.84 9.85
N MET A 136 17.02 -3.73 10.08
CA MET A 136 18.27 -3.78 9.30
C MET A 136 18.01 -4.07 7.83
N LEU A 137 17.07 -4.98 7.52
CA LEU A 137 16.68 -5.27 6.14
C LEU A 137 15.93 -4.10 5.51
N CYS A 138 15.05 -3.41 6.23
CA CYS A 138 14.43 -2.18 5.75
C CYS A 138 15.49 -1.14 5.35
N ASP A 139 16.49 -0.93 6.20
CA ASP A 139 17.55 0.04 5.93
C ASP A 139 18.40 -0.35 4.72
N SER A 140 18.69 -1.65 4.55
CA SER A 140 19.44 -2.15 3.39
C SER A 140 18.70 -2.06 2.06
N LEU A 141 17.37 -1.93 2.08
CA LEU A 141 16.51 -1.83 0.90
C LEU A 141 16.30 -0.37 0.44
N LYS A 142 16.65 0.60 1.28
CA LYS A 142 16.60 2.02 0.90
C LYS A 142 17.51 2.32 -0.29
N GLY A 143 17.13 3.29 -1.09
CA GLY A 143 17.82 3.67 -2.33
C GLY A 143 17.59 2.72 -3.50
N SER A 144 16.94 1.56 -3.30
CA SER A 144 16.52 0.69 -4.39
C SER A 144 15.41 1.36 -5.20
N PHE A 145 15.39 1.12 -6.53
CA PHE A 145 14.39 1.72 -7.43
C PHE A 145 14.32 3.25 -7.32
N ASP A 146 15.48 3.88 -7.35
CA ASP A 146 15.63 5.34 -7.22
C ASP A 146 14.98 5.93 -5.96
N GLY A 147 14.86 5.11 -4.91
CA GLY A 147 14.26 5.49 -3.63
C GLY A 147 12.72 5.47 -3.63
N GLU A 148 12.08 4.86 -4.61
CA GLU A 148 10.61 4.81 -4.73
C GLU A 148 9.91 4.30 -3.46
N LEU A 149 10.57 3.40 -2.70
CA LEU A 149 10.07 2.86 -1.43
C LEU A 149 10.78 3.39 -0.18
N ASP A 150 11.62 4.42 -0.27
CA ASP A 150 12.39 4.88 0.89
C ASP A 150 11.50 5.37 2.03
N TYR A 151 10.44 6.13 1.72
CA TYR A 151 9.45 6.54 2.71
C TYR A 151 8.76 5.35 3.39
N TYR A 152 8.43 4.33 2.61
CA TYR A 152 7.83 3.10 3.12
C TYR A 152 8.76 2.39 4.13
N TYR A 153 10.04 2.21 3.79
CA TYR A 153 10.99 1.58 4.70
C TYR A 153 11.26 2.42 5.94
N GLU A 154 11.30 3.74 5.82
CA GLU A 154 11.41 4.64 6.96
C GLU A 154 10.22 4.50 7.91
N MET A 155 9.00 4.49 7.37
CA MET A 155 7.77 4.26 8.13
C MET A 155 7.78 2.89 8.83
N MET A 156 8.27 1.84 8.16
CA MET A 156 8.40 0.51 8.75
C MET A 156 9.40 0.49 9.90
N ILE A 157 10.56 1.13 9.76
CA ILE A 157 11.56 1.26 10.82
C ILE A 157 10.97 1.99 12.03
N GLN A 158 10.26 3.09 11.82
CA GLN A 158 9.60 3.84 12.90
C GLN A 158 8.55 2.98 13.62
N ARG A 159 7.72 2.24 12.89
CA ARG A 159 6.74 1.31 13.44
C ARG A 159 7.39 0.20 14.26
N ILE A 160 8.46 -0.39 13.76
CA ILE A 160 9.24 -1.42 14.47
C ILE A 160 9.80 -0.86 15.77
N ALA A 161 10.39 0.31 15.75
CA ALA A 161 10.91 0.97 16.94
C ALA A 161 9.81 1.25 17.98
N GLU A 162 8.62 1.65 17.54
CA GLU A 162 7.48 1.80 18.44
C GLU A 162 7.04 0.49 19.09
N TYR A 163 7.05 -0.62 18.35
CA TYR A 163 6.70 -1.93 18.88
C TYR A 163 7.74 -2.42 19.90
N GLU A 164 9.01 -2.25 19.58
CA GLU A 164 10.12 -2.61 20.47
C GLU A 164 10.07 -1.80 21.79
N LEU A 165 9.88 -0.48 21.71
CA LEU A 165 9.84 0.41 22.88
C LEU A 165 8.62 0.19 23.76
N ARG A 166 7.47 -0.06 23.15
CA ARG A 166 6.20 -0.12 23.92
C ARG A 166 5.95 -1.46 24.55
N ASN A 167 6.63 -2.52 24.12
CA ASN A 167 6.38 -3.91 24.54
C ASN A 167 4.87 -4.26 24.56
N LYS A 168 4.10 -3.70 23.60
CA LYS A 168 2.64 -3.61 23.62
C LYS A 168 1.94 -4.51 22.62
N LEU A 169 2.69 -5.31 21.88
CA LEU A 169 2.02 -6.27 21.01
C LEU A 169 1.36 -7.36 21.86
N PRO A 170 0.13 -7.76 21.53
CA PRO A 170 -0.49 -8.92 22.13
C PRO A 170 0.40 -10.14 21.98
N ARG A 171 0.37 -11.07 22.95
CA ARG A 171 1.13 -12.33 22.85
C ARG A 171 0.72 -13.19 21.65
N ASP A 172 -0.53 -13.01 21.22
CA ASP A 172 -1.17 -13.65 20.08
C ASP A 172 -1.23 -12.76 18.83
N TRP A 173 -0.26 -11.83 18.70
CA TRP A 173 -0.21 -10.95 17.54
C TRP A 173 -0.10 -11.75 16.24
N ASP A 174 -1.03 -11.51 15.37
CA ASP A 174 -1.26 -12.23 14.11
C ASP A 174 -0.49 -11.64 12.90
N GLY A 175 0.39 -10.67 13.12
CA GLY A 175 1.12 -9.97 12.04
C GLY A 175 0.29 -8.90 11.32
N VAL A 176 -0.95 -8.70 11.70
CA VAL A 176 -1.85 -7.72 11.09
C VAL A 176 -1.65 -6.34 11.71
N TYR A 177 -1.36 -5.36 10.88
CA TYR A 177 -1.32 -3.97 11.32
C TYR A 177 -2.72 -3.40 11.49
N ARG A 178 -2.99 -2.85 12.68
CA ARG A 178 -4.26 -2.21 13.01
C ARG A 178 -4.03 -0.72 13.26
N PRO A 179 -4.30 0.14 12.26
CA PRO A 179 -4.15 1.59 12.43
C PRO A 179 -4.98 2.10 13.60
N THR A 180 -4.37 2.87 14.50
CA THR A 180 -5.02 3.45 15.69
C THR A 180 -5.63 4.81 15.46
N SER A 181 -5.36 5.46 14.33
CA SER A 181 -5.88 6.78 13.97
C SER A 181 -6.93 6.73 12.86
N LYS A 182 -7.89 7.63 12.99
CA LYS A 182 -8.88 7.93 11.95
C LYS A 182 -8.25 8.80 10.87
#